data_5bfa4f3ce4b4f471cc7c07e131188d13
#
_entry.id   5bfa4f3ce4b4f471cc7c07e131188d13
#
_cell.length_a   1.000
_cell.length_b   1.000
_cell.length_c   1.000
_cell.angle_alpha   90.00
_cell.angle_beta   90.00
_cell.angle_gamma   90.00
#
_symmetry.space_group_name_H-M   'P 1'
#
loop_
_entity.id
_entity.type
_entity.pdbx_description
1 polymer ?
#
loop_
_entity_poly.entity_id
_entity_poly.type
_entity_poly.pdbx_seq_one_letter_code
_entity_poly.pdbx_strand_id
1 'polypeptide(L)'
;MTAGAARAELTLVALSLLCASGVTACGGGAPLLHPAHTLADGDVSFAAGSSGRFALGGLHDAERALDDAAAVPGGATSDAARAGFIKGALVRAAVAPGVAPFVAARVGLGHHNEAGISYTGRGFRIDGRHALEWQSLALSFGLGAHAVLSRPGNQPDERVSSGADSGLRTFTVTSSGGYGLELPVVFGYRSDADVVKAWIGARAGLERASFDVAVVEAPDVALGTNTHATRYWGGGLVGFSVGLAPIEVRVEMNAAYERAQGEIRLNAGDLSGSVAGWSLTPAMAISAKF
;
A
#
# COMPACT_ATOMS: atom_id res chain seq x y z
N MET A 1 43.11 1.84 -0.45
CA MET A 1 41.68 1.90 -0.10
C MET A 1 41.08 0.57 -0.44
N THR A 2 40.67 -0.20 0.53
CA THR A 2 40.18 -1.56 0.33
C THR A 2 38.75 -1.54 -0.21
N ALA A 3 38.43 -2.46 -1.13
CA ALA A 3 37.12 -2.57 -1.77
C ALA A 3 35.92 -2.66 -0.77
N GLY A 4 36.20 -2.99 0.48
CA GLY A 4 35.21 -3.01 1.56
C GLY A 4 34.75 -1.61 2.03
N ALA A 5 35.61 -0.62 2.04
CA ALA A 5 35.24 0.74 2.47
C ALA A 5 34.32 1.43 1.45
N ALA A 6 34.57 1.27 0.14
CA ALA A 6 33.72 1.83 -0.91
C ALA A 6 32.31 1.20 -0.94
N ARG A 7 32.18 -0.07 -0.58
CA ARG A 7 30.88 -0.75 -0.47
C ARG A 7 30.06 -0.22 0.70
N ALA A 8 30.69 0.03 1.86
CA ALA A 8 30.01 0.57 3.03
C ALA A 8 29.51 1.99 2.80
N GLU A 9 30.29 2.83 2.11
CA GLU A 9 29.89 4.20 1.78
C GLU A 9 28.73 4.26 0.78
N LEU A 10 28.70 3.42 -0.25
CA LEU A 10 27.55 3.33 -1.17
C LEU A 10 26.26 2.89 -0.47
N THR A 11 26.36 1.96 0.46
CA THR A 11 25.21 1.49 1.24
C THR A 11 24.68 2.59 2.17
N LEU A 12 25.56 3.37 2.78
CA LEU A 12 25.16 4.51 3.63
C LEU A 12 24.50 5.65 2.84
N VAL A 13 25.02 5.97 1.66
CA VAL A 13 24.43 7.02 0.79
C VAL A 13 23.07 6.57 0.25
N ALA A 14 22.90 5.32 -0.14
CA ALA A 14 21.60 4.79 -0.56
C ALA A 14 20.59 4.80 0.60
N LEU A 15 21.00 4.45 1.81
CA LEU A 15 20.14 4.49 3.01
C LEU A 15 19.78 5.94 3.39
N SER A 16 20.70 6.89 3.23
CA SER A 16 20.47 8.31 3.53
C SER A 16 19.50 8.97 2.54
N LEU A 17 19.58 8.63 1.25
CA LEU A 17 18.64 9.09 0.22
C LEU A 17 17.23 8.53 0.45
N LEU A 18 17.11 7.31 0.98
CA LEU A 18 15.82 6.72 1.35
C LEU A 18 15.19 7.39 2.58
N CYS A 19 15.99 7.79 3.55
CA CYS A 19 15.49 8.50 4.74
C CYS A 19 15.01 9.92 4.41
N ALA A 20 15.59 10.57 3.40
CA ALA A 20 15.21 11.93 3.00
C ALA A 20 13.85 12.01 2.27
N SER A 21 13.39 10.90 1.68
CA SER A 21 12.07 10.81 1.03
C SER A 21 10.93 10.44 2.00
N GLY A 22 11.21 10.33 3.29
CA GLY A 22 10.29 9.86 4.34
C GLY A 22 9.22 10.84 4.78
N VAL A 23 8.94 11.90 4.02
CA VAL A 23 7.97 12.91 4.42
C VAL A 23 6.70 12.74 3.60
N THR A 24 5.58 12.49 4.30
CA THR A 24 4.19 12.57 3.83
C THR A 24 3.61 11.41 3.03
N ALA A 25 3.88 10.17 3.39
CA ALA A 25 3.20 9.05 2.75
C ALA A 25 2.05 8.53 3.62
N CYS A 26 0.83 8.98 3.37
CA CYS A 26 -0.36 8.51 4.07
C CYS A 26 -1.09 7.38 3.33
N GLY A 27 -0.63 7.05 2.15
CA GLY A 27 -1.15 5.97 1.33
C GLY A 27 -0.02 5.23 0.65
N GLY A 28 -0.36 4.24 -0.11
CA GLY A 28 0.60 3.49 -0.91
C GLY A 28 0.13 2.08 -1.19
N GLY A 29 0.64 1.51 -2.25
CA GLY A 29 0.42 0.12 -2.60
C GLY A 29 1.24 -0.81 -1.72
N ALA A 30 0.88 -2.08 -1.73
CA ALA A 30 1.69 -3.16 -1.19
C ALA A 30 2.18 -4.03 -2.35
N PRO A 31 3.20 -3.58 -3.10
CA PRO A 31 3.70 -4.34 -4.24
C PRO A 31 4.37 -5.63 -3.80
N LEU A 32 4.47 -6.60 -4.70
CA LEU A 32 5.29 -7.79 -4.47
C LEU A 32 6.74 -7.50 -4.79
N LEU A 33 7.01 -6.89 -5.94
CA LEU A 33 8.34 -6.52 -6.45
C LEU A 33 9.35 -7.69 -6.42
N HIS A 34 8.86 -8.89 -6.71
CA HIS A 34 9.72 -10.08 -6.81
C HIS A 34 9.28 -10.98 -7.97
N PRO A 35 10.24 -11.56 -8.70
CA PRO A 35 9.97 -12.51 -9.76
C PRO A 35 9.37 -13.82 -9.21
N ALA A 36 8.86 -14.69 -10.08
CA ALA A 36 8.32 -15.99 -9.68
C ALA A 36 9.40 -16.95 -9.14
N HIS A 37 10.63 -16.85 -9.64
CA HIS A 37 11.76 -17.63 -9.13
C HIS A 37 12.11 -17.25 -7.70
N THR A 38 12.40 -18.25 -6.88
CA THR A 38 12.82 -18.06 -5.49
C THR A 38 14.33 -17.80 -5.40
N LEU A 39 14.76 -17.28 -4.27
CA LEU A 39 16.16 -17.19 -3.92
C LEU A 39 16.74 -18.59 -3.65
N ALA A 40 18.02 -18.78 -3.93
CA ALA A 40 18.71 -20.00 -3.53
C ALA A 40 18.76 -20.13 -2.01
N ASP A 41 19.02 -21.33 -1.52
CA ASP A 41 19.09 -21.61 -0.09
C ASP A 41 20.15 -20.74 0.59
N GLY A 42 19.74 -20.02 1.64
CA GLY A 42 20.58 -19.11 2.38
C GLY A 42 20.84 -17.73 1.74
N ASP A 43 20.47 -17.54 0.45
CA ASP A 43 20.57 -16.22 -0.17
C ASP A 43 19.61 -15.22 0.50
N VAL A 44 20.07 -13.98 0.62
CA VAL A 44 19.27 -12.88 1.15
C VAL A 44 19.16 -11.76 0.12
N SER A 45 17.99 -11.19 -0.03
CA SER A 45 17.74 -10.03 -0.89
C SER A 45 17.12 -8.89 -0.09
N PHE A 46 17.66 -7.69 -0.29
CA PHE A 46 17.07 -6.46 0.22
C PHE A 46 16.56 -5.62 -0.95
N ALA A 47 15.43 -4.96 -0.77
CA ALA A 47 14.88 -4.05 -1.76
C ALA A 47 14.40 -2.78 -1.08
N ALA A 48 14.57 -1.64 -1.77
CA ALA A 48 14.10 -0.35 -1.31
C ALA A 48 13.64 0.51 -2.49
N GLY A 49 12.53 1.23 -2.31
CA GLY A 49 11.94 2.04 -3.38
C GLY A 49 10.68 2.74 -2.95
N SER A 50 9.75 2.86 -3.87
CA SER A 50 8.46 3.50 -3.64
C SER A 50 7.33 2.76 -4.36
N SER A 51 6.12 2.92 -3.83
CA SER A 51 4.89 2.46 -4.47
C SER A 51 3.81 3.52 -4.37
N GLY A 52 3.01 3.63 -5.43
CA GLY A 52 1.80 4.45 -5.44
C GLY A 52 0.55 3.60 -5.39
N ARG A 53 -0.57 4.17 -4.95
CA ARG A 53 -1.91 3.63 -5.16
C ARG A 53 -2.81 4.75 -5.64
N PHE A 54 -3.41 4.57 -6.78
CA PHE A 54 -4.31 5.52 -7.42
C PHE A 54 -5.70 4.92 -7.49
N ALA A 55 -6.68 5.61 -6.90
CA ALA A 55 -8.09 5.26 -6.99
C ALA A 55 -8.65 5.64 -8.36
N LEU A 56 -9.45 4.75 -8.95
CA LEU A 56 -10.08 4.95 -10.26
C LEU A 56 -11.58 4.65 -10.19
N GLY A 57 -12.36 5.32 -11.05
CA GLY A 57 -13.82 5.13 -11.12
C GLY A 57 -14.49 5.37 -9.78
N GLY A 58 -15.33 4.45 -9.32
CA GLY A 58 -16.13 4.63 -8.10
C GLY A 58 -15.33 4.91 -6.83
N LEU A 59 -14.06 4.50 -6.73
CA LEU A 59 -13.18 4.87 -5.62
C LEU A 59 -12.78 6.35 -5.71
N HIS A 60 -12.41 6.82 -6.90
CA HIS A 60 -12.06 8.23 -7.12
C HIS A 60 -13.26 9.15 -6.94
N ASP A 61 -14.45 8.74 -7.44
CA ASP A 61 -15.68 9.50 -7.27
C ASP A 61 -16.07 9.63 -5.79
N ALA A 62 -15.81 8.58 -4.99
CA ALA A 62 -16.04 8.62 -3.55
C ALA A 62 -15.07 9.57 -2.82
N GLU A 63 -13.80 9.65 -3.24
CA GLU A 63 -12.86 10.63 -2.69
C GLU A 63 -13.32 12.06 -2.99
N ARG A 64 -13.72 12.35 -4.22
CA ARG A 64 -14.29 13.66 -4.59
C ARG A 64 -15.53 14.00 -3.80
N ALA A 65 -16.44 13.03 -3.62
CA ALA A 65 -17.66 13.25 -2.85
C ALA A 65 -17.37 13.58 -1.36
N LEU A 66 -16.27 13.08 -0.80
CA LEU A 66 -15.80 13.47 0.53
C LEU A 66 -15.33 14.92 0.54
N ASP A 67 -14.54 15.33 -0.44
CA ASP A 67 -14.03 16.70 -0.56
C ASP A 67 -15.17 17.70 -0.78
N ASP A 68 -16.14 17.35 -1.64
CA ASP A 68 -17.35 18.13 -1.87
C ASP A 68 -18.21 18.24 -0.59
N ALA A 69 -18.37 17.16 0.15
CA ALA A 69 -19.12 17.15 1.41
C ALA A 69 -18.43 18.01 2.50
N ALA A 70 -17.10 18.02 2.51
CA ALA A 70 -16.32 18.88 3.41
C ALA A 70 -16.42 20.37 3.04
N ALA A 71 -16.65 20.68 1.77
CA ALA A 71 -16.78 22.07 1.29
C ALA A 71 -18.15 22.72 1.60
N VAL A 72 -19.16 21.95 2.05
CA VAL A 72 -20.50 22.49 2.36
C VAL A 72 -20.52 23.18 3.71
N PRO A 73 -20.87 24.50 3.79
CA PRO A 73 -21.02 25.20 5.04
C PRO A 73 -22.07 24.53 5.96
N GLY A 74 -21.70 24.27 7.20
CA GLY A 74 -22.59 23.59 8.15
C GLY A 74 -22.52 22.06 8.13
N GLY A 75 -21.66 21.49 7.29
CA GLY A 75 -21.41 20.06 7.22
C GLY A 75 -22.44 19.30 6.38
N ALA A 76 -22.27 17.98 6.31
CA ALA A 76 -23.11 17.07 5.54
C ALA A 76 -24.50 16.90 6.16
N THR A 77 -25.42 17.82 5.86
CA THR A 77 -26.79 17.81 6.43
C THR A 77 -27.76 16.97 5.60
N SER A 78 -27.52 16.81 4.31
CA SER A 78 -28.34 15.96 3.44
C SER A 78 -27.91 14.50 3.46
N ASP A 79 -28.84 13.57 3.23
CA ASP A 79 -28.54 12.13 3.16
C ASP A 79 -27.53 11.80 2.05
N ALA A 80 -27.58 12.53 0.94
CA ALA A 80 -26.61 12.36 -0.15
C ALA A 80 -25.18 12.77 0.27
N ALA A 81 -25.04 13.89 0.98
CA ALA A 81 -23.76 14.35 1.49
C ALA A 81 -23.20 13.40 2.57
N ARG A 82 -24.06 12.88 3.45
CA ARG A 82 -23.66 11.85 4.43
C ARG A 82 -23.20 10.56 3.75
N ALA A 83 -23.89 10.10 2.71
CA ALA A 83 -23.50 8.92 1.95
C ALA A 83 -22.17 9.13 1.21
N GLY A 84 -21.95 10.31 0.63
CA GLY A 84 -20.68 10.71 0.01
C GLY A 84 -19.53 10.70 1.03
N PHE A 85 -19.74 11.30 2.19
CA PHE A 85 -18.79 11.33 3.29
C PHE A 85 -18.35 9.91 3.72
N ILE A 86 -19.30 8.99 3.95
CA ILE A 86 -18.96 7.62 4.35
C ILE A 86 -18.11 6.92 3.30
N LYS A 87 -18.53 6.98 2.04
CA LYS A 87 -17.81 6.33 0.95
C LYS A 87 -16.38 6.85 0.84
N GLY A 88 -16.19 8.16 0.90
CA GLY A 88 -14.86 8.77 0.85
C GLY A 88 -14.00 8.42 2.06
N ALA A 89 -14.57 8.42 3.26
CA ALA A 89 -13.86 8.01 4.47
C ALA A 89 -13.41 6.54 4.41
N LEU A 90 -14.25 5.65 3.86
CA LEU A 90 -13.89 4.24 3.62
C LEU A 90 -12.74 4.12 2.61
N VAL A 91 -12.73 4.92 1.55
CA VAL A 91 -11.62 4.92 0.58
C VAL A 91 -10.34 5.38 1.26
N ARG A 92 -10.35 6.51 1.95
CA ARG A 92 -9.14 7.01 2.65
C ARG A 92 -8.62 6.05 3.70
N ALA A 93 -9.50 5.43 4.48
CA ALA A 93 -9.10 4.51 5.55
C ALA A 93 -8.67 3.12 5.05
N ALA A 94 -9.45 2.52 4.17
CA ALA A 94 -9.25 1.13 3.75
C ALA A 94 -8.40 1.01 2.47
N VAL A 95 -8.63 1.85 1.46
CA VAL A 95 -7.85 1.83 0.21
C VAL A 95 -6.56 2.63 0.37
N ALA A 96 -6.62 3.78 1.03
CA ALA A 96 -5.51 4.69 1.30
C ALA A 96 -4.70 5.03 0.03
N PRO A 97 -5.29 5.74 -0.94
CA PRO A 97 -4.55 6.23 -2.11
C PRO A 97 -3.38 7.13 -1.70
N GLY A 98 -2.33 7.14 -2.51
CA GLY A 98 -1.14 7.94 -2.25
C GLY A 98 0.14 7.26 -2.66
N VAL A 99 1.28 7.84 -2.30
CA VAL A 99 2.62 7.30 -2.58
C VAL A 99 3.33 7.05 -1.26
N ALA A 100 4.02 5.92 -1.14
CA ALA A 100 4.71 5.52 0.08
C ALA A 100 6.08 4.89 -0.21
N PRO A 101 7.03 4.98 0.73
CA PRO A 101 8.26 4.22 0.67
C PRO A 101 7.96 2.72 0.79
N PHE A 102 8.82 1.94 0.16
CA PHE A 102 8.80 0.48 0.20
C PHE A 102 10.19 -0.03 0.60
N VAL A 103 10.23 -0.92 1.57
CA VAL A 103 11.46 -1.62 1.97
C VAL A 103 11.11 -3.08 2.18
N ALA A 104 11.94 -4.00 1.69
CA ALA A 104 11.73 -5.43 1.87
C ALA A 104 13.04 -6.17 2.11
N ALA A 105 12.95 -7.26 2.85
CA ALA A 105 13.98 -8.26 2.99
C ALA A 105 13.38 -9.64 2.71
N ARG A 106 14.13 -10.50 2.04
CA ARG A 106 13.69 -11.85 1.69
C ARG A 106 14.84 -12.83 1.87
N VAL A 107 14.54 -14.08 2.20
CA VAL A 107 15.53 -15.15 2.39
C VAL A 107 15.05 -16.43 1.72
N GLY A 108 15.95 -17.09 0.98
CA GLY A 108 15.75 -18.43 0.45
C GLY A 108 15.84 -19.47 1.56
N LEU A 109 14.83 -20.33 1.65
CA LEU A 109 14.73 -21.39 2.69
C LEU A 109 15.06 -22.77 2.14
N GLY A 110 15.53 -22.84 0.89
CA GLY A 110 15.75 -24.10 0.18
C GLY A 110 14.48 -24.76 -0.35
N HIS A 111 14.65 -25.78 -1.20
CA HIS A 111 13.54 -26.50 -1.82
C HIS A 111 12.51 -25.58 -2.51
N HIS A 112 13.00 -24.53 -3.17
CA HIS A 112 12.17 -23.50 -3.82
C HIS A 112 11.17 -22.79 -2.89
N ASN A 113 11.53 -22.68 -1.62
CA ASN A 113 10.79 -21.89 -0.63
C ASN A 113 11.52 -20.59 -0.32
N GLU A 114 10.75 -19.56 -0.06
CA GLU A 114 11.26 -18.24 0.29
C GLU A 114 10.30 -17.57 1.30
N ALA A 115 10.87 -16.85 2.25
CA ALA A 115 10.12 -16.00 3.15
C ALA A 115 10.54 -14.54 3.02
N GLY A 116 9.64 -13.62 3.34
CA GLY A 116 9.90 -12.20 3.26
C GLY A 116 9.19 -11.40 4.32
N ILE A 117 9.76 -10.22 4.56
CA ILE A 117 9.14 -9.14 5.33
C ILE A 117 9.24 -7.86 4.52
N SER A 118 8.19 -7.05 4.52
CA SER A 118 8.22 -5.74 3.88
C SER A 118 7.50 -4.68 4.70
N TYR A 119 7.98 -3.43 4.56
CA TYR A 119 7.32 -2.22 5.01
C TYR A 119 6.79 -1.47 3.79
N THR A 120 5.54 -1.08 3.82
CA THR A 120 4.82 -0.51 2.68
C THR A 120 4.41 0.96 2.90
N GLY A 121 5.07 1.64 3.86
CA GLY A 121 4.69 3.00 4.27
C GLY A 121 3.45 3.05 5.16
N ARG A 122 2.56 2.09 5.04
CA ARG A 122 1.32 1.99 5.81
C ARG A 122 1.37 0.93 6.90
N GLY A 123 2.18 -0.10 6.72
CA GLY A 123 2.26 -1.22 7.64
C GLY A 123 3.32 -2.22 7.25
N PHE A 124 3.36 -3.30 7.99
CA PHE A 124 4.25 -4.42 7.75
C PHE A 124 3.51 -5.59 7.13
N ARG A 125 4.20 -6.28 6.24
CA ARG A 125 3.77 -7.53 5.64
C ARG A 125 4.83 -8.59 5.87
N ILE A 126 4.40 -9.79 6.23
CA ILE A 126 5.20 -11.00 6.21
C ILE A 126 4.59 -11.96 5.20
N ASP A 127 5.40 -12.66 4.45
CA ASP A 127 4.93 -13.63 3.48
C ASP A 127 5.87 -14.81 3.33
N GLY A 128 5.29 -15.92 2.90
CA GLY A 128 6.01 -17.10 2.45
C GLY A 128 5.51 -17.53 1.09
N ARG A 129 6.38 -18.13 0.28
CA ARG A 129 6.03 -18.66 -1.04
C ARG A 129 6.80 -19.90 -1.39
N HIS A 130 6.22 -20.71 -2.26
CA HIS A 130 6.83 -21.85 -2.90
C HIS A 130 6.79 -21.66 -4.41
N ALA A 131 7.84 -22.06 -5.13
CA ALA A 131 7.91 -22.01 -6.58
C ALA A 131 8.11 -23.39 -7.19
N LEU A 132 7.44 -23.61 -8.30
CA LEU A 132 7.74 -24.68 -9.25
C LEU A 132 8.61 -24.06 -10.35
N GLU A 133 9.83 -24.51 -10.49
CA GLU A 133 10.81 -23.93 -11.42
C GLU A 133 11.17 -24.89 -12.53
N TRP A 134 11.20 -24.42 -13.78
CA TRP A 134 11.55 -25.15 -15.00
C TRP A 134 12.55 -24.33 -15.82
N GLN A 135 13.82 -24.57 -15.66
CA GLN A 135 14.86 -23.81 -16.37
C GLN A 135 14.66 -22.28 -16.24
N SER A 136 14.17 -21.64 -17.31
CA SER A 136 13.93 -20.19 -17.36
C SER A 136 12.55 -19.77 -16.87
N LEU A 137 11.63 -20.69 -16.61
CA LEU A 137 10.25 -20.40 -16.20
C LEU A 137 10.01 -20.81 -14.75
N ALA A 138 9.10 -20.12 -14.09
CA ALA A 138 8.67 -20.49 -12.75
C ALA A 138 7.20 -20.11 -12.52
N LEU A 139 6.54 -20.87 -11.65
CA LEU A 139 5.20 -20.56 -11.12
C LEU A 139 5.29 -20.58 -9.60
N SER A 140 5.00 -19.47 -8.94
CA SER A 140 5.03 -19.36 -7.49
C SER A 140 3.66 -19.12 -6.89
N PHE A 141 3.45 -19.72 -5.72
CA PHE A 141 2.25 -19.55 -4.88
C PHE A 141 2.69 -19.00 -3.53
N GLY A 142 2.03 -17.98 -3.05
CA GLY A 142 2.37 -17.34 -1.79
C GLY A 142 1.18 -17.17 -0.87
N LEU A 143 1.50 -16.97 0.40
CA LEU A 143 0.58 -16.51 1.43
C LEU A 143 1.25 -15.37 2.17
N GLY A 144 0.56 -14.24 2.27
CA GLY A 144 1.01 -13.08 3.04
C GLY A 144 0.00 -12.69 4.10
N ALA A 145 0.53 -12.22 5.23
CA ALA A 145 -0.24 -11.54 6.26
C ALA A 145 0.31 -10.13 6.45
N HIS A 146 -0.56 -9.16 6.66
CA HIS A 146 -0.12 -7.79 6.90
C HIS A 146 -0.84 -7.15 8.08
N ALA A 147 -0.12 -6.23 8.73
CA ALA A 147 -0.64 -5.38 9.78
C ALA A 147 -0.56 -3.92 9.34
N VAL A 148 -1.67 -3.21 9.44
CA VAL A 148 -1.75 -1.77 9.17
C VAL A 148 -1.42 -1.04 10.47
N LEU A 149 -0.41 -0.17 10.44
CA LEU A 149 0.08 0.57 11.59
C LEU A 149 0.09 2.09 11.35
N SER A 150 -0.61 2.55 10.33
CA SER A 150 -0.61 3.98 10.01
C SER A 150 -1.22 4.78 11.16
N ARG A 151 -0.42 5.68 11.71
CA ARG A 151 -0.94 6.79 12.53
C ARG A 151 -1.10 7.98 11.58
N PRO A 152 -2.30 8.41 11.27
CA PRO A 152 -2.51 9.65 10.55
C PRO A 152 -2.27 10.82 11.52
N GLY A 153 -1.05 11.14 11.81
CA GLY A 153 -0.68 12.25 12.68
C GLY A 153 0.20 13.27 11.99
N ASN A 154 0.69 12.92 10.81
CA ASN A 154 1.60 13.76 10.00
C ASN A 154 1.11 13.93 8.56
N GLN A 155 -0.21 13.82 8.32
CA GLN A 155 -0.69 14.46 7.10
C GLN A 155 -0.41 15.96 7.30
N PRO A 156 0.37 16.60 6.40
CA PRO A 156 0.29 18.04 6.33
C PRO A 156 -1.19 18.32 6.16
N ASP A 157 -1.70 19.25 6.98
CA ASP A 157 -3.02 19.82 6.77
C ASP A 157 -3.15 20.07 5.26
N GLU A 158 -3.79 19.18 4.53
CA GLU A 158 -4.36 19.52 3.25
C GLU A 158 -5.51 20.47 3.61
N ARG A 159 -5.10 21.65 4.06
CA ARG A 159 -5.96 22.82 4.06
C ARG A 159 -6.29 23.03 2.61
N VAL A 160 -7.39 22.47 2.19
CA VAL A 160 -8.07 23.05 1.03
C VAL A 160 -8.33 24.51 1.46
N SER A 161 -7.40 25.38 1.10
CA SER A 161 -7.53 26.83 1.30
C SER A 161 -8.62 27.32 0.36
N SER A 162 -9.87 27.11 0.77
CA SER A 162 -10.97 27.87 0.22
C SER A 162 -11.05 29.15 1.02
N GLY A 163 -11.26 30.26 0.33
CA GLY A 163 -11.15 31.61 0.85
C GLY A 163 -11.84 31.86 2.20
N ALA A 164 -11.33 32.86 2.88
CA ALA A 164 -11.39 33.19 4.27
C ALA A 164 -12.77 33.26 5.01
N ASP A 165 -13.88 32.85 4.40
CA ASP A 165 -15.23 33.04 4.96
C ASP A 165 -16.10 31.76 5.00
N SER A 166 -15.61 30.61 4.60
CA SER A 166 -16.37 29.35 4.72
C SER A 166 -15.81 28.53 5.88
N GLY A 167 -16.61 28.33 6.92
CA GLY A 167 -16.30 27.45 8.04
C GLY A 167 -16.16 25.99 7.58
N LEU A 168 -15.05 25.67 6.97
CA LEU A 168 -14.71 24.37 6.43
C LEU A 168 -14.36 23.42 7.58
N ARG A 169 -15.22 22.47 7.82
CA ARG A 169 -14.93 21.35 8.70
C ARG A 169 -14.11 20.34 7.94
N THR A 170 -12.81 20.33 8.15
CA THR A 170 -11.90 19.35 7.59
C THR A 170 -12.01 18.06 8.40
N PHE A 171 -12.42 16.98 7.76
CA PHE A 171 -12.43 15.66 8.39
C PHE A 171 -11.05 15.01 8.21
N THR A 172 -10.55 14.40 9.26
CA THR A 172 -9.32 13.62 9.21
C THR A 172 -9.55 12.22 9.78
N VAL A 173 -8.88 11.24 9.20
CA VAL A 173 -8.73 9.91 9.80
C VAL A 173 -7.58 10.01 10.79
N THR A 174 -7.86 9.97 12.09
CA THR A 174 -6.88 10.25 13.15
C THR A 174 -6.03 9.05 13.55
N SER A 175 -6.55 7.85 13.36
CA SER A 175 -5.81 6.62 13.57
C SER A 175 -6.33 5.53 12.65
N SER A 176 -5.45 4.64 12.22
CA SER A 176 -5.89 3.41 11.58
C SER A 176 -4.99 2.26 12.00
N GLY A 177 -5.61 1.15 12.33
CA GLY A 177 -4.96 -0.11 12.60
C GLY A 177 -5.71 -1.21 11.87
N GLY A 178 -5.06 -2.33 11.60
CA GLY A 178 -5.76 -3.41 10.91
C GLY A 178 -4.85 -4.58 10.62
N TYR A 179 -5.45 -5.61 10.08
CA TYR A 179 -4.75 -6.81 9.62
C TYR A 179 -5.42 -7.36 8.38
N GLY A 180 -4.67 -8.11 7.61
CA GLY A 180 -5.19 -8.74 6.40
C GLY A 180 -4.36 -9.92 5.96
N LEU A 181 -4.91 -10.62 4.98
CA LEU A 181 -4.30 -11.76 4.32
C LEU A 181 -4.33 -11.55 2.81
N GLU A 182 -3.34 -12.11 2.12
CA GLU A 182 -3.29 -12.12 0.66
C GLU A 182 -2.71 -13.40 0.10
N LEU A 183 -3.14 -13.74 -1.09
CA LEU A 183 -2.76 -14.90 -1.86
C LEU A 183 -2.25 -14.46 -3.24
N PRO A 184 -0.95 -14.34 -3.46
CA PRO A 184 -0.37 -14.12 -4.79
C PRO A 184 -0.10 -15.44 -5.51
N VAL A 185 -0.33 -15.44 -6.83
CA VAL A 185 0.12 -16.46 -7.78
C VAL A 185 0.86 -15.75 -8.89
N VAL A 186 2.12 -16.09 -9.11
CA VAL A 186 2.99 -15.37 -10.03
C VAL A 186 3.67 -16.38 -10.97
N PHE A 187 3.54 -16.15 -12.26
CA PHE A 187 4.29 -16.84 -13.31
C PHE A 187 5.40 -15.91 -13.81
N GLY A 188 6.58 -16.44 -14.04
CA GLY A 188 7.72 -15.62 -14.41
C GLY A 188 8.73 -16.32 -15.30
N TYR A 189 9.50 -15.47 -15.97
CA TYR A 189 10.61 -15.80 -16.81
C TYR A 189 11.90 -15.20 -16.26
N ARG A 190 13.00 -15.92 -16.40
CA ARG A 190 14.36 -15.50 -16.08
C ARG A 190 15.29 -15.84 -17.23
N SER A 191 16.08 -14.87 -17.70
CA SER A 191 17.11 -15.13 -18.71
C SER A 191 18.24 -16.00 -18.15
N ASP A 192 18.93 -16.75 -19.02
CA ASP A 192 20.02 -17.64 -18.63
C ASP A 192 21.15 -16.92 -17.86
N ALA A 193 21.41 -15.68 -18.20
CA ALA A 193 22.42 -14.85 -17.52
C ALA A 193 21.90 -14.19 -16.23
N ASP A 194 20.65 -14.44 -15.82
CA ASP A 194 19.97 -13.82 -14.68
C ASP A 194 19.92 -12.27 -14.70
N VAL A 195 20.09 -11.69 -15.90
CA VAL A 195 20.12 -10.24 -16.11
C VAL A 195 18.72 -9.65 -16.23
N VAL A 196 17.81 -10.39 -16.87
CA VAL A 196 16.43 -9.97 -17.13
C VAL A 196 15.47 -10.95 -16.52
N LYS A 197 14.49 -10.44 -15.77
CA LYS A 197 13.37 -11.22 -15.24
C LYS A 197 12.09 -10.49 -15.59
N ALA A 198 11.05 -11.24 -15.95
CA ALA A 198 9.71 -10.73 -16.17
C ALA A 198 8.72 -11.62 -15.47
N TRP A 199 7.63 -11.02 -14.96
CA TRP A 199 6.59 -11.79 -14.31
C TRP A 199 5.21 -11.19 -14.55
N ILE A 200 4.21 -12.06 -14.52
CA ILE A 200 2.79 -11.73 -14.55
C ILE A 200 2.10 -12.57 -13.48
N GLY A 201 1.07 -12.04 -12.88
CA GLY A 201 0.39 -12.81 -11.84
C GLY A 201 -0.98 -12.27 -11.51
N ALA A 202 -1.61 -12.96 -10.58
CA ALA A 202 -2.83 -12.56 -9.94
C ALA A 202 -2.64 -12.56 -8.42
N ARG A 203 -3.37 -11.69 -7.75
CA ARG A 203 -3.39 -11.65 -6.29
C ARG A 203 -4.78 -11.28 -5.80
N ALA A 204 -5.14 -11.83 -4.67
CA ALA A 204 -6.39 -11.49 -3.98
C ALA A 204 -6.12 -11.37 -2.49
N GLY A 205 -6.96 -10.62 -1.80
CA GLY A 205 -6.79 -10.46 -0.36
C GLY A 205 -8.01 -9.87 0.31
N LEU A 206 -7.94 -9.90 1.63
CA LEU A 206 -8.90 -9.28 2.51
C LEU A 206 -8.16 -8.50 3.60
N GLU A 207 -8.71 -7.39 4.03
CA GLU A 207 -8.19 -6.56 5.11
C GLU A 207 -9.34 -6.11 5.99
N ARG A 208 -9.15 -6.17 7.28
CA ARG A 208 -10.03 -5.54 8.26
C ARG A 208 -9.24 -4.43 8.95
N ALA A 209 -9.76 -3.21 8.84
CA ALA A 209 -9.18 -2.04 9.46
C ALA A 209 -10.16 -1.42 10.45
N SER A 210 -9.63 -0.88 11.55
CA SER A 210 -10.32 0.04 12.45
C SER A 210 -9.71 1.42 12.31
N PHE A 211 -10.53 2.46 12.36
CA PHE A 211 -10.07 3.83 12.24
C PHE A 211 -10.99 4.78 12.99
N ASP A 212 -10.44 5.93 13.37
CA ASP A 212 -11.17 7.01 13.99
C ASP A 212 -11.28 8.18 13.03
N VAL A 213 -12.42 8.85 13.06
CA VAL A 213 -12.69 10.05 12.25
C VAL A 213 -12.90 11.23 13.19
N ALA A 214 -12.16 12.31 12.99
CA ALA A 214 -12.28 13.53 13.74
C ALA A 214 -12.55 14.74 12.84
N VAL A 215 -13.17 15.78 13.40
CA VAL A 215 -13.31 17.11 12.79
C VAL A 215 -12.16 17.96 13.26
N VAL A 216 -11.33 18.47 12.36
CA VAL A 216 -10.12 19.23 12.71
C VAL A 216 -10.44 20.53 13.47
N GLU A 217 -11.54 21.19 13.16
CA GLU A 217 -11.92 22.48 13.78
C GLU A 217 -12.69 22.33 15.10
N ALA A 218 -13.09 21.11 15.45
CA ALA A 218 -13.75 20.82 16.70
C ALA A 218 -13.23 19.45 17.21
N PRO A 219 -11.99 19.39 17.72
CA PRO A 219 -11.38 18.14 18.16
C PRO A 219 -12.17 17.45 19.28
N ASP A 220 -12.99 18.19 20.00
CA ASP A 220 -13.90 17.66 21.03
C ASP A 220 -15.14 16.96 20.45
N VAL A 221 -15.39 17.11 19.14
CA VAL A 221 -16.44 16.39 18.42
C VAL A 221 -15.82 15.20 17.70
N ALA A 222 -15.49 14.16 18.46
CA ALA A 222 -15.18 12.86 17.87
C ALA A 222 -16.41 12.38 17.10
N LEU A 223 -16.34 12.41 15.77
CA LEU A 223 -17.45 11.97 14.91
C LEU A 223 -17.63 10.46 14.90
N GLY A 224 -16.64 9.71 15.29
CA GLY A 224 -16.72 8.25 15.37
C GLY A 224 -15.46 7.64 15.96
N THR A 225 -15.60 6.99 17.08
CA THR A 225 -14.60 6.11 17.66
C THR A 225 -14.93 4.67 17.29
N ASN A 226 -13.92 3.81 17.04
CA ASN A 226 -14.08 2.39 16.69
C ASN A 226 -14.86 2.13 15.40
N THR A 227 -14.63 2.90 14.38
CA THR A 227 -15.12 2.62 13.03
C THR A 227 -14.40 1.42 12.44
N HIS A 228 -15.13 0.53 11.80
CA HIS A 228 -14.58 -0.66 11.17
C HIS A 228 -14.83 -0.65 9.67
N ALA A 229 -13.81 -1.03 8.91
CA ALA A 229 -13.92 -1.28 7.49
C ALA A 229 -13.38 -2.68 7.16
N THR A 230 -14.05 -3.36 6.25
CA THR A 230 -13.55 -4.59 5.63
C THR A 230 -13.34 -4.32 4.16
N ARG A 231 -12.15 -4.62 3.67
CA ARG A 231 -11.78 -4.49 2.26
C ARG A 231 -11.49 -5.86 1.68
N TYR A 232 -12.07 -6.14 0.53
CA TYR A 232 -11.76 -7.26 -0.35
C TYR A 232 -11.18 -6.71 -1.63
N TRP A 233 -10.18 -7.38 -2.17
CA TRP A 233 -9.58 -6.97 -3.42
C TRP A 233 -9.06 -8.17 -4.20
N GLY A 234 -9.05 -8.03 -5.52
CA GLY A 234 -8.47 -9.01 -6.42
C GLY A 234 -8.05 -8.36 -7.72
N GLY A 235 -6.94 -8.80 -8.27
CA GLY A 235 -6.40 -8.16 -9.46
C GLY A 235 -5.23 -8.89 -10.09
N GLY A 236 -4.72 -8.31 -11.16
CA GLY A 236 -3.55 -8.76 -11.88
C GLY A 236 -2.34 -7.87 -11.65
N LEU A 237 -1.17 -8.44 -11.81
CA LEU A 237 0.09 -7.70 -11.76
C LEU A 237 1.00 -8.10 -12.93
N VAL A 238 1.85 -7.19 -13.33
CA VAL A 238 2.94 -7.40 -14.24
C VAL A 238 4.18 -6.71 -13.71
N GLY A 239 5.31 -7.36 -13.81
CA GLY A 239 6.57 -6.80 -13.33
C GLY A 239 7.75 -7.24 -14.17
N PHE A 240 8.83 -6.56 -13.94
CA PHE A 240 10.04 -6.69 -14.72
C PHE A 240 11.24 -6.25 -13.88
N SER A 241 12.37 -6.92 -14.02
CA SER A 241 13.63 -6.50 -13.45
C SER A 241 14.78 -6.62 -14.43
N VAL A 242 15.72 -5.72 -14.27
CA VAL A 242 16.99 -5.72 -14.98
C VAL A 242 18.11 -5.43 -13.99
N GLY A 243 19.20 -6.16 -14.11
CA GLY A 243 20.38 -5.89 -13.32
C GLY A 243 21.47 -6.93 -13.52
N LEU A 244 22.62 -6.64 -12.94
CA LEU A 244 23.74 -7.54 -12.82
C LEU A 244 23.99 -7.78 -11.34
N ALA A 245 24.15 -9.04 -10.96
CA ALA A 245 24.42 -9.38 -9.57
C ALA A 245 25.56 -8.50 -8.99
N PRO A 246 25.41 -7.94 -7.81
CA PRO A 246 24.33 -8.19 -6.85
C PRO A 246 23.12 -7.21 -6.97
N ILE A 247 23.10 -6.27 -7.91
CA ILE A 247 22.14 -5.15 -7.95
C ILE A 247 21.15 -5.30 -9.11
N GLU A 248 19.86 -5.13 -8.82
CA GLU A 248 18.77 -5.13 -9.81
C GLU A 248 17.84 -3.93 -9.59
N VAL A 249 17.30 -3.39 -10.68
CA VAL A 249 16.14 -2.48 -10.66
C VAL A 249 14.89 -3.28 -10.96
N ARG A 250 13.86 -3.10 -10.15
CA ARG A 250 12.56 -3.79 -10.26
C ARG A 250 11.44 -2.79 -10.44
N VAL A 251 10.54 -3.09 -11.36
CA VAL A 251 9.32 -2.30 -11.60
C VAL A 251 8.13 -3.23 -11.63
N GLU A 252 7.03 -2.82 -11.03
CA GLU A 252 5.78 -3.58 -10.99
C GLU A 252 4.58 -2.66 -11.15
N MET A 253 3.59 -3.13 -11.87
CA MET A 253 2.29 -2.51 -12.00
C MET A 253 1.23 -3.51 -11.57
N ASN A 254 0.37 -3.14 -10.63
CA ASN A 254 -0.76 -3.94 -10.20
C ASN A 254 -2.05 -3.18 -10.45
N ALA A 255 -3.06 -3.83 -11.04
CA ALA A 255 -4.40 -3.33 -11.20
C ALA A 255 -5.36 -4.25 -10.44
N ALA A 256 -6.14 -3.71 -9.51
CA ALA A 256 -7.04 -4.49 -8.68
C ALA A 256 -8.43 -3.87 -8.61
N TYR A 257 -9.46 -4.71 -8.62
CA TYR A 257 -10.80 -4.32 -8.22
C TYR A 257 -10.92 -4.44 -6.71
N GLU A 258 -11.34 -3.37 -6.07
CA GLU A 258 -11.44 -3.26 -4.63
C GLU A 258 -12.88 -2.99 -4.22
N ARG A 259 -13.29 -3.59 -3.12
CA ARG A 259 -14.57 -3.29 -2.46
C ARG A 259 -14.29 -3.08 -0.97
N ALA A 260 -14.61 -1.89 -0.48
CA ALA A 260 -14.57 -1.55 0.93
C ALA A 260 -16.00 -1.39 1.45
N GLN A 261 -16.28 -1.92 2.62
CA GLN A 261 -17.54 -1.78 3.34
C GLN A 261 -17.27 -1.56 4.82
N GLY A 262 -18.08 -0.73 5.44
CA GLY A 262 -17.86 -0.40 6.86
C GLY A 262 -19.01 0.40 7.45
N GLU A 263 -18.84 0.69 8.74
CA GLU A 263 -19.79 1.42 9.56
C GLU A 263 -19.04 2.48 10.35
N ILE A 264 -19.54 3.70 10.32
CA ILE A 264 -19.05 4.82 11.12
C ILE A 264 -20.08 5.07 12.21
N ARG A 265 -19.67 4.95 13.45
CA ARG A 265 -20.51 5.24 14.61
C ARG A 265 -20.44 6.72 14.94
N LEU A 266 -21.56 7.39 14.85
CA LEU A 266 -21.69 8.81 15.20
C LEU A 266 -22.60 8.94 16.42
N ASN A 267 -22.43 10.04 17.18
CA ASN A 267 -23.35 10.36 18.29
C ASN A 267 -24.81 10.51 17.83
N ALA A 268 -25.03 10.85 16.55
CA ALA A 268 -26.34 11.05 15.93
C ALA A 268 -26.92 9.80 15.25
N GLY A 269 -26.25 8.64 15.36
CA GLY A 269 -26.65 7.39 14.74
C GLY A 269 -25.56 6.79 13.86
N ASP A 270 -25.63 5.49 13.64
CA ASP A 270 -24.65 4.73 12.86
C ASP A 270 -24.88 4.93 11.37
N LEU A 271 -23.80 5.17 10.63
CA LEU A 271 -23.81 5.31 9.19
C LEU A 271 -23.03 4.13 8.57
N SER A 272 -23.70 3.32 7.77
CA SER A 272 -23.07 2.22 7.03
C SER A 272 -22.92 2.57 5.55
N GLY A 273 -21.88 2.04 4.92
CA GLY A 273 -21.65 2.27 3.49
C GLY A 273 -20.77 1.23 2.85
N SER A 274 -20.81 1.21 1.53
CA SER A 274 -19.88 0.43 0.73
C SER A 274 -19.48 1.22 -0.51
N VAL A 275 -18.25 0.97 -0.95
CA VAL A 275 -17.67 1.55 -2.15
C VAL A 275 -16.90 0.49 -2.89
N ALA A 276 -16.92 0.54 -4.21
CA ALA A 276 -16.13 -0.36 -5.04
C ALA A 276 -15.60 0.37 -6.27
N GLY A 277 -14.48 -0.10 -6.79
CA GLY A 277 -13.86 0.44 -7.99
C GLY A 277 -12.47 -0.15 -8.21
N TRP A 278 -11.78 0.39 -9.17
CA TRP A 278 -10.44 -0.04 -9.54
C TRP A 278 -9.36 0.78 -8.82
N SER A 279 -8.26 0.13 -8.51
CA SER A 279 -7.02 0.79 -8.11
C SER A 279 -5.86 0.39 -9.01
N LEU A 280 -4.94 1.31 -9.22
CA LEU A 280 -3.70 1.08 -9.94
C LEU A 280 -2.52 1.33 -8.99
N THR A 281 -1.62 0.36 -8.91
CA THR A 281 -0.46 0.42 -7.99
C THR A 281 0.83 0.24 -8.77
N PRO A 282 1.44 1.33 -9.28
CA PRO A 282 2.82 1.31 -9.76
C PRO A 282 3.80 1.23 -8.59
N ALA A 283 4.90 0.53 -8.81
CA ALA A 283 5.97 0.41 -7.84
C ALA A 283 7.32 0.26 -8.51
N MET A 284 8.36 0.77 -7.86
CA MET A 284 9.75 0.65 -8.31
C MET A 284 10.65 0.47 -7.10
N ALA A 285 11.67 -0.38 -7.23
CA ALA A 285 12.70 -0.56 -6.21
C ALA A 285 14.06 -0.92 -6.81
N ILE A 286 15.09 -0.61 -6.07
CA ILE A 286 16.43 -1.17 -6.24
C ILE A 286 16.57 -2.32 -5.25
N SER A 287 17.08 -3.44 -5.69
CA SER A 287 17.35 -4.59 -4.84
C SER A 287 18.79 -5.03 -4.93
N ALA A 288 19.30 -5.58 -3.84
CA ALA A 288 20.61 -6.19 -3.75
C ALA A 288 20.49 -7.62 -3.20
N LYS A 289 21.23 -8.56 -3.80
CA LYS A 289 21.24 -9.97 -3.42
C LYS A 289 22.65 -10.34 -2.89
N PHE A 290 22.68 -11.11 -1.82
CA PHE A 290 23.90 -11.55 -1.12
C PHE A 290 23.87 -13.04 -0.84
#